data_4bc6dd24d6896388fc16b6cd382b9db5
#
_entry.id   4bc6dd24d6896388fc16b6cd382b9db5
#
_cell.length_a   1.000
_cell.length_b   1.000
_cell.length_c   1.000
_cell.angle_alpha   90.00
_cell.angle_beta   90.00
_cell.angle_gamma   90.00
#
_symmetry.space_group_name_H-M   'P 1'
#
loop_
_entity.id
_entity.type
_entity.pdbx_description
1 polymer ?
#
loop_
_entity_poly.entity_id
_entity_poly.type
_entity_poly.pdbx_seq_one_letter_code
_entity_poly.pdbx_strand_id
1 'polypeptide(L)'
;MAEKQVHSASAPRKKRINRARRFRKRLAVYSVLFLLIGFAGLFVFSRYLAAYEQGRGDHAVSAWMEGKTEADYRSLMLSKPILTLSEFENNEDIINAYFDASCTGKSFSYREAAGASTEEKPVYTIKAGAADVARLTLKRGESVGFGFHSWEVDSAEPYISPYALTSATVALEVMDGETYYLNGTEIGEQYLVGSDISLSALSALESRYPDKPHLVRYEIPGLYGALTLTDSEGSEISAVEENGMPVYRPGGSGGYGFTVTVPAGSTVTVCGTALTADELVDTGMNPLKGLERFLGDGCSAAQLTYSASGLYRQPEIEVTAPAGMTLDKTVGEDGSIVYTPVNDEALKSEHLELVKAFFDDNMAYAAGDNSHLQPVLQKTLYGTELYNYFSNSTAAMIWASDTKINYDYINYDNFVSRGENCFTCTVDYKADLSSQQWYTTTETHLEDSYVLTFVRWQDVWYAASMSLIE
;
A
#
# COMPACT_ATOMS: atom_id res chain seq x y z
N MET A 1 148.51 -7.28 -27.90
CA MET A 1 147.55 -7.50 -26.81
C MET A 1 146.44 -6.52 -27.02
N ALA A 2 145.37 -6.93 -27.50
CA ALA A 2 144.26 -6.04 -27.93
C ALA A 2 143.01 -6.44 -27.29
N GLU A 3 142.29 -5.51 -26.63
CA GLU A 3 141.06 -5.66 -25.99
C GLU A 3 139.91 -5.16 -26.91
N LYS A 4 138.96 -6.02 -27.19
CA LYS A 4 137.85 -5.71 -28.04
C LYS A 4 136.65 -5.34 -27.14
N GLN A 5 136.19 -4.14 -27.26
CA GLN A 5 134.90 -3.71 -26.66
C GLN A 5 133.73 -4.14 -27.54
N VAL A 6 132.72 -4.71 -26.87
CA VAL A 6 131.41 -5.09 -27.50
C VAL A 6 130.40 -4.03 -27.21
N HIS A 7 129.85 -3.43 -28.23
CA HIS A 7 128.64 -2.51 -28.10
C HIS A 7 127.38 -3.28 -28.05
N SER A 8 126.60 -3.07 -26.96
CA SER A 8 125.22 -3.55 -26.76
C SER A 8 124.24 -2.61 -27.45
N ALA A 9 123.43 -3.14 -28.35
CA ALA A 9 122.36 -2.40 -29.04
C ALA A 9 121.04 -2.45 -28.21
N SER A 10 120.55 -1.33 -27.78
CA SER A 10 119.28 -1.19 -27.10
C SER A 10 118.07 -1.21 -28.08
N ALA A 11 117.11 -2.09 -27.89
CA ALA A 11 115.93 -2.25 -28.70
C ALA A 11 114.84 -1.20 -28.40
N PRO A 12 114.02 -0.78 -29.39
CA PRO A 12 113.06 0.35 -29.23
C PRO A 12 111.74 -0.07 -28.59
N ARG A 13 111.58 0.23 -27.35
CA ARG A 13 110.36 -0.02 -26.57
C ARG A 13 109.18 1.01 -26.76
N LYS A 14 109.35 2.02 -27.63
CA LYS A 14 108.36 3.15 -27.76
C LYS A 14 107.16 2.90 -28.70
N LYS A 15 107.09 1.89 -29.55
CA LYS A 15 106.01 1.68 -30.53
C LYS A 15 104.79 0.98 -29.97
N ARG A 16 104.83 0.19 -28.89
CA ARG A 16 103.69 -0.55 -28.31
C ARG A 16 102.73 0.36 -27.55
N ILE A 17 103.23 1.33 -26.83
CA ILE A 17 102.37 2.26 -26.03
C ILE A 17 101.44 3.14 -26.89
N ASN A 18 101.92 3.58 -28.03
CA ASN A 18 101.14 4.38 -28.98
C ASN A 18 100.01 3.60 -29.66
N ARG A 19 100.15 2.29 -29.91
CA ARG A 19 99.14 1.44 -30.51
C ARG A 19 97.98 1.22 -29.52
N ALA A 20 98.25 0.90 -28.26
CA ALA A 20 97.27 0.68 -27.21
C ALA A 20 96.48 1.98 -26.90
N ARG A 21 97.15 3.14 -26.88
CA ARG A 21 96.53 4.44 -26.68
C ARG A 21 95.60 4.85 -27.84
N ARG A 22 95.99 4.54 -29.08
CA ARG A 22 95.17 4.75 -30.27
C ARG A 22 93.98 3.79 -30.32
N PHE A 23 94.13 2.55 -29.88
CA PHE A 23 93.04 1.55 -29.76
C PHE A 23 92.02 1.98 -28.71
N ARG A 24 92.50 2.40 -27.51
CA ARG A 24 91.51 2.92 -26.43
C ARG A 24 90.77 4.17 -26.88
N LYS A 25 91.41 5.10 -27.58
CA LYS A 25 90.75 6.26 -28.14
C LYS A 25 89.70 5.91 -29.20
N ARG A 26 90.03 4.95 -30.12
CA ARG A 26 89.07 4.47 -31.12
C ARG A 26 87.91 3.73 -30.45
N LEU A 27 88.14 2.88 -29.44
CA LEU A 27 87.16 2.17 -28.70
C LEU A 27 86.25 3.15 -27.98
N ALA A 28 86.79 4.17 -27.33
CA ALA A 28 86.00 5.23 -26.67
C ALA A 28 85.11 5.99 -27.67
N VAL A 29 85.64 6.32 -28.85
CA VAL A 29 84.86 6.99 -29.92
C VAL A 29 83.70 6.08 -30.38
N TYR A 30 83.99 4.79 -30.64
CA TYR A 30 82.95 3.83 -31.03
C TYR A 30 81.94 3.61 -29.94
N SER A 31 82.30 3.55 -28.64
CA SER A 31 81.37 3.42 -27.52
C SER A 31 80.48 4.64 -27.40
N VAL A 32 81.05 5.84 -27.54
CA VAL A 32 80.23 7.09 -27.53
C VAL A 32 79.32 7.13 -28.74
N LEU A 33 79.80 6.76 -29.94
CA LEU A 33 78.97 6.69 -31.14
C LEU A 33 77.83 5.68 -30.99
N PHE A 34 78.12 4.49 -30.43
CA PHE A 34 77.13 3.44 -30.16
C PHE A 34 76.08 3.93 -29.15
N LEU A 35 76.51 4.61 -28.06
CA LEU A 35 75.60 5.22 -27.09
C LEU A 35 74.73 6.32 -27.74
N LEU A 36 75.29 7.18 -28.57
CA LEU A 36 74.57 8.21 -29.30
C LEU A 36 73.51 7.63 -30.24
N ILE A 37 73.87 6.57 -30.99
CA ILE A 37 72.93 5.84 -31.85
C ILE A 37 71.87 5.17 -31.02
N GLY A 38 72.19 4.56 -29.86
CA GLY A 38 71.27 3.97 -28.92
C GLY A 38 70.28 5.00 -28.35
N PHE A 39 70.77 6.17 -27.91
CA PHE A 39 69.93 7.25 -27.45
C PHE A 39 69.03 7.81 -28.56
N ALA A 40 69.54 8.01 -29.76
CA ALA A 40 68.76 8.43 -30.92
C ALA A 40 67.68 7.41 -31.27
N GLY A 41 68.01 6.11 -31.23
CA GLY A 41 67.07 5.03 -31.45
C GLY A 41 65.96 5.01 -30.39
N LEU A 42 66.33 5.14 -29.11
CA LEU A 42 65.34 5.22 -27.99
C LEU A 42 64.46 6.47 -28.09
N PHE A 43 65.06 7.61 -28.51
CA PHE A 43 64.26 8.83 -28.71
C PHE A 43 63.24 8.67 -29.84
N VAL A 44 63.66 8.14 -31.00
CA VAL A 44 62.72 7.86 -32.11
C VAL A 44 61.67 6.86 -31.71
N PHE A 45 62.07 5.79 -30.99
CA PHE A 45 61.15 4.78 -30.49
C PHE A 45 60.12 5.36 -29.47
N SER A 46 60.59 6.21 -28.56
CA SER A 46 59.67 6.89 -27.63
C SER A 46 58.67 7.79 -28.34
N ARG A 47 59.09 8.50 -29.36
CA ARG A 47 58.25 9.31 -30.24
C ARG A 47 57.24 8.47 -31.03
N TYR A 48 57.67 7.30 -31.52
CA TYR A 48 56.82 6.35 -32.21
C TYR A 48 55.76 5.79 -31.27
N LEU A 49 56.13 5.39 -30.05
CA LEU A 49 55.16 4.91 -29.04
C LEU A 49 54.15 6.00 -28.66
N ALA A 50 54.61 7.22 -28.45
CA ALA A 50 53.72 8.35 -28.15
C ALA A 50 52.75 8.63 -29.30
N ALA A 51 53.21 8.59 -30.55
CA ALA A 51 52.36 8.75 -31.72
C ALA A 51 51.39 7.56 -31.89
N TYR A 52 51.81 6.34 -31.59
CA TYR A 52 50.97 5.14 -31.60
C TYR A 52 49.87 5.24 -30.54
N GLU A 53 50.22 5.60 -29.31
CA GLU A 53 49.21 5.78 -28.23
C GLU A 53 48.20 6.87 -28.56
N GLN A 54 48.65 8.04 -29.04
CA GLN A 54 47.77 9.12 -29.49
C GLN A 54 46.91 8.74 -30.70
N GLY A 55 47.41 7.81 -31.54
CA GLY A 55 46.70 7.28 -32.68
C GLY A 55 45.64 6.21 -32.35
N ARG A 56 45.49 5.84 -31.07
CA ARG A 56 44.49 4.88 -30.65
C ARG A 56 43.19 5.59 -30.30
N GLY A 57 42.05 5.03 -30.72
CA GLY A 57 40.72 5.58 -30.42
C GLY A 57 40.41 5.59 -28.92
N ASP A 58 40.90 4.59 -28.17
CA ASP A 58 40.69 4.50 -26.73
C ASP A 58 41.33 5.66 -25.93
N HIS A 59 42.42 6.23 -26.43
CA HIS A 59 43.03 7.42 -25.84
C HIS A 59 42.06 8.62 -25.88
N ALA A 60 41.39 8.85 -27.01
CA ALA A 60 40.41 9.91 -27.14
C ALA A 60 39.19 9.69 -26.25
N VAL A 61 38.72 8.44 -26.12
CA VAL A 61 37.63 8.09 -25.25
C VAL A 61 37.98 8.30 -23.78
N SER A 62 39.18 7.84 -23.36
CA SER A 62 39.65 8.04 -21.99
C SER A 62 39.76 9.52 -21.63
N ALA A 63 40.34 10.32 -22.54
CA ALA A 63 40.45 11.78 -22.37
C ALA A 63 39.06 12.46 -22.29
N TRP A 64 38.06 11.98 -23.05
CA TRP A 64 36.71 12.49 -23.00
C TRP A 64 36.01 12.15 -21.69
N MET A 65 36.31 10.97 -21.12
CA MET A 65 35.76 10.51 -19.85
C MET A 65 36.41 11.17 -18.63
N GLU A 66 37.63 11.68 -18.79
CA GLU A 66 38.39 12.28 -17.70
C GLU A 66 37.65 13.48 -17.09
N GLY A 67 37.48 13.47 -15.76
CA GLY A 67 36.79 14.53 -15.02
C GLY A 67 35.26 14.50 -15.09
N LYS A 68 34.66 13.57 -15.86
CA LYS A 68 33.19 13.43 -15.88
C LYS A 68 32.69 12.73 -14.63
N THR A 69 31.61 13.27 -14.11
CA THR A 69 30.89 12.76 -12.95
C THR A 69 29.67 11.93 -13.36
N GLU A 70 29.09 11.23 -12.41
CA GLU A 70 27.81 10.54 -12.58
C GLU A 70 26.69 11.46 -13.09
N ALA A 71 26.66 12.71 -12.58
CA ALA A 71 25.70 13.72 -13.01
C ALA A 71 25.86 14.12 -14.49
N ASP A 72 27.10 14.15 -15.01
CA ASP A 72 27.35 14.44 -16.42
C ASP A 72 26.80 13.34 -17.34
N TYR A 73 26.97 12.08 -16.93
CA TYR A 73 26.42 10.95 -17.68
C TYR A 73 24.89 10.90 -17.64
N ARG A 74 24.29 11.21 -16.47
CA ARG A 74 22.84 11.32 -16.33
C ARG A 74 22.29 12.44 -17.25
N SER A 75 22.91 13.59 -17.22
CA SER A 75 22.54 14.73 -18.07
C SER A 75 22.67 14.38 -19.57
N LEU A 76 23.69 13.61 -19.94
CA LEU A 76 23.85 13.13 -21.32
C LEU A 76 22.69 12.20 -21.70
N MET A 77 22.30 11.28 -20.83
CA MET A 77 21.18 10.35 -21.12
C MET A 77 19.84 11.07 -21.26
N LEU A 78 19.66 12.16 -20.56
CA LEU A 78 18.46 13.02 -20.65
C LEU A 78 18.47 13.98 -21.86
N SER A 79 19.61 14.14 -22.52
CA SER A 79 19.79 15.14 -23.60
C SER A 79 18.94 14.90 -24.84
N LYS A 80 18.54 13.64 -25.08
CA LYS A 80 17.71 13.24 -26.23
C LYS A 80 16.81 12.07 -25.83
N PRO A 81 15.60 11.95 -26.40
CA PRO A 81 14.76 10.77 -26.23
C PRO A 81 15.49 9.54 -26.80
N ILE A 82 15.58 8.49 -26.00
CA ILE A 82 16.23 7.21 -26.38
C ILE A 82 15.16 6.19 -26.79
N LEU A 83 13.97 6.29 -26.19
CA LEU A 83 12.86 5.37 -26.36
C LEU A 83 11.69 6.05 -27.05
N THR A 84 10.91 5.27 -27.77
CA THR A 84 9.58 5.68 -28.19
C THR A 84 8.63 5.29 -27.06
N LEU A 85 8.20 6.28 -26.30
CA LEU A 85 7.33 6.10 -25.13
C LEU A 85 5.86 6.21 -25.53
N SER A 86 5.01 5.62 -24.70
CA SER A 86 3.58 5.85 -24.73
C SER A 86 3.24 7.27 -24.22
N GLU A 87 2.02 7.74 -24.46
CA GLU A 87 1.54 9.04 -23.95
C GLU A 87 1.41 9.07 -22.41
N PHE A 88 1.45 7.91 -21.79
CA PHE A 88 1.33 7.75 -20.32
C PHE A 88 2.67 7.85 -19.58
N GLU A 89 3.79 7.98 -20.33
CA GLU A 89 5.13 7.93 -19.74
C GLU A 89 5.97 9.14 -20.14
N ASN A 90 6.85 9.54 -19.24
CA ASN A 90 7.77 10.64 -19.43
C ASN A 90 9.19 10.09 -19.59
N ASN A 91 9.94 10.58 -20.59
CA ASN A 91 11.32 10.17 -20.85
C ASN A 91 12.24 10.43 -19.66
N GLU A 92 12.04 11.54 -18.95
CA GLU A 92 12.87 11.90 -17.79
C GLU A 92 12.72 10.88 -16.66
N ASP A 93 11.48 10.47 -16.36
CA ASP A 93 11.18 9.51 -15.28
C ASP A 93 11.77 8.13 -15.59
N ILE A 94 11.59 7.65 -16.84
CA ILE A 94 12.11 6.34 -17.25
C ILE A 94 13.64 6.32 -17.23
N ILE A 95 14.28 7.36 -17.76
CA ILE A 95 15.75 7.45 -17.79
C ILE A 95 16.31 7.59 -16.38
N ASN A 96 15.71 8.39 -15.52
CA ASN A 96 16.13 8.51 -14.13
C ASN A 96 15.98 7.18 -13.38
N ALA A 97 14.87 6.49 -13.52
CA ALA A 97 14.65 5.17 -12.91
C ALA A 97 15.69 4.14 -13.40
N TYR A 98 15.95 4.10 -14.71
CA TYR A 98 16.98 3.25 -15.29
C TYR A 98 18.37 3.58 -14.71
N PHE A 99 18.72 4.87 -14.67
CA PHE A 99 20.01 5.33 -14.18
C PHE A 99 20.20 4.99 -12.70
N ASP A 100 19.20 5.24 -11.88
CA ASP A 100 19.24 4.93 -10.45
C ASP A 100 19.37 3.44 -10.17
N ALA A 101 18.66 2.61 -10.90
CA ALA A 101 18.70 1.16 -10.73
C ALA A 101 20.00 0.53 -11.27
N SER A 102 20.54 1.06 -12.39
CA SER A 102 21.57 0.37 -13.15
C SER A 102 22.93 1.04 -13.13
N CYS A 103 23.02 2.36 -12.93
CA CYS A 103 24.24 3.15 -13.09
C CYS A 103 24.76 3.75 -11.78
N THR A 104 23.88 4.13 -10.84
CA THR A 104 24.26 4.82 -9.60
C THR A 104 25.27 4.02 -8.78
N GLY A 105 26.37 4.69 -8.38
CA GLY A 105 27.46 4.11 -7.59
C GLY A 105 28.31 3.08 -8.35
N LYS A 106 28.18 2.99 -9.69
CA LYS A 106 28.99 2.10 -10.53
C LYS A 106 30.17 2.86 -11.16
N SER A 107 31.25 2.14 -11.41
CA SER A 107 32.40 2.68 -12.18
C SER A 107 32.05 2.72 -13.66
N PHE A 108 32.41 3.84 -14.31
CA PHE A 108 32.25 3.99 -15.74
C PHE A 108 33.46 3.43 -16.49
N SER A 109 33.18 2.74 -17.56
CA SER A 109 34.15 2.13 -18.45
C SER A 109 33.72 2.26 -19.90
N TYR A 110 34.55 1.91 -20.84
CA TYR A 110 34.18 1.92 -22.25
C TYR A 110 34.57 0.62 -22.94
N ARG A 111 33.88 0.32 -24.01
CA ARG A 111 34.15 -0.81 -24.89
C ARG A 111 33.85 -0.42 -26.33
N GLU A 112 34.68 -0.87 -27.27
CA GLU A 112 34.42 -0.70 -28.69
C GLU A 112 33.08 -1.39 -29.06
N ALA A 113 32.22 -0.68 -29.79
CA ALA A 113 30.89 -1.15 -30.15
C ALA A 113 30.96 -2.15 -31.31
N ALA A 114 30.82 -3.44 -31.01
CA ALA A 114 30.84 -4.49 -32.02
C ALA A 114 29.74 -4.25 -33.08
N GLY A 115 30.11 -4.30 -34.35
CA GLY A 115 29.18 -4.13 -35.48
C GLY A 115 28.80 -2.68 -35.82
N ALA A 116 29.13 -1.71 -34.96
CA ALA A 116 28.91 -0.28 -35.23
C ALA A 116 30.20 0.48 -35.48
N SER A 117 31.36 -0.08 -35.06
CA SER A 117 32.67 0.50 -35.20
C SER A 117 33.28 0.13 -36.55
N THR A 118 33.94 1.09 -37.22
CA THR A 118 34.75 0.89 -38.45
C THR A 118 36.10 1.54 -38.29
N GLU A 119 37.06 1.16 -39.14
CA GLU A 119 38.40 1.78 -39.11
C GLU A 119 38.39 3.30 -39.43
N GLU A 120 37.39 3.75 -40.17
CA GLU A 120 37.23 5.17 -40.49
C GLU A 120 36.43 5.94 -39.47
N LYS A 121 35.55 5.26 -38.75
CA LYS A 121 34.63 5.84 -37.79
C LYS A 121 34.46 4.90 -36.59
N PRO A 122 35.44 4.87 -35.67
CA PRO A 122 35.37 4.05 -34.49
C PRO A 122 34.23 4.49 -33.58
N VAL A 123 33.48 3.54 -33.03
CA VAL A 123 32.35 3.77 -32.08
C VAL A 123 32.62 3.03 -30.79
N TYR A 124 32.50 3.74 -29.70
CA TYR A 124 32.69 3.18 -28.35
C TYR A 124 31.39 3.31 -27.56
N THR A 125 31.03 2.28 -26.80
CA THR A 125 29.93 2.30 -25.85
C THR A 125 30.49 2.57 -24.46
N ILE A 126 29.97 3.59 -23.79
CA ILE A 126 30.20 3.90 -22.37
C ILE A 126 29.26 3.06 -21.53
N LYS A 127 29.80 2.45 -20.49
CA LYS A 127 29.08 1.56 -19.58
C LYS A 127 29.28 1.98 -18.14
N ALA A 128 28.20 1.84 -17.34
CA ALA A 128 28.24 1.84 -15.88
C ALA A 128 28.05 0.40 -15.39
N GLY A 129 29.16 -0.27 -15.03
CA GLY A 129 29.13 -1.70 -14.79
C GLY A 129 28.69 -2.49 -16.03
N ALA A 130 27.50 -3.13 -15.99
CA ALA A 130 26.93 -3.85 -17.14
C ALA A 130 26.01 -2.97 -18.02
N ALA A 131 25.53 -1.85 -17.49
CA ALA A 131 24.56 -0.99 -18.15
C ALA A 131 25.21 -0.10 -19.21
N ASP A 132 24.57 0.05 -20.36
CA ASP A 132 24.98 0.96 -21.43
C ASP A 132 24.43 2.37 -21.12
N VAL A 133 25.27 3.40 -21.34
CA VAL A 133 24.94 4.79 -21.01
C VAL A 133 24.98 5.69 -22.24
N ALA A 134 26.02 5.54 -23.06
CA ALA A 134 26.21 6.39 -24.22
C ALA A 134 27.04 5.67 -25.32
N ARG A 135 26.92 6.18 -26.53
CA ARG A 135 27.82 5.87 -27.65
C ARG A 135 28.62 7.09 -28.03
N LEU A 136 29.94 6.91 -28.13
CA LEU A 136 30.85 7.91 -28.65
C LEU A 136 31.27 7.51 -30.07
N THR A 137 31.09 8.41 -31.01
CA THR A 137 31.60 8.26 -32.37
C THR A 137 32.84 9.13 -32.51
N LEU A 138 33.92 8.55 -33.04
CA LEU A 138 35.19 9.27 -33.26
C LEU A 138 35.35 9.65 -34.72
N LYS A 139 36.05 10.77 -34.94
CA LYS A 139 36.53 11.20 -36.26
C LYS A 139 38.07 11.35 -36.24
N ARG A 140 38.67 11.22 -37.39
CA ARG A 140 40.11 11.47 -37.53
C ARG A 140 40.44 12.93 -37.23
N GLY A 141 41.39 13.15 -36.33
CA GLY A 141 41.99 14.44 -36.02
C GLY A 141 43.30 14.69 -36.78
N GLU A 142 44.18 15.44 -36.15
CA GLU A 142 45.46 15.85 -36.74
C GLU A 142 46.43 14.68 -36.85
N SER A 143 47.40 14.80 -37.79
CA SER A 143 48.50 13.83 -37.91
C SER A 143 49.50 13.98 -36.75
N VAL A 144 49.75 12.89 -36.03
CA VAL A 144 50.66 12.83 -34.87
C VAL A 144 52.04 12.27 -35.21
N GLY A 145 52.29 12.02 -36.50
CA GLY A 145 53.56 11.49 -37.02
C GLY A 145 53.54 9.98 -37.28
N PHE A 146 54.53 9.49 -37.97
CA PHE A 146 54.73 8.06 -38.36
C PHE A 146 53.50 7.43 -39.08
N GLY A 147 52.64 8.26 -39.68
CA GLY A 147 51.44 7.80 -40.39
C GLY A 147 50.22 7.63 -39.50
N PHE A 148 50.34 7.92 -38.21
CA PHE A 148 49.20 7.92 -37.27
C PHE A 148 48.49 9.26 -37.27
N HIS A 149 47.17 9.20 -36.99
CA HIS A 149 46.30 10.35 -36.76
C HIS A 149 45.72 10.28 -35.35
N SER A 150 45.56 11.41 -34.68
CA SER A 150 44.78 11.48 -33.46
C SER A 150 43.30 11.19 -33.74
N TRP A 151 42.57 10.85 -32.71
CA TRP A 151 41.11 10.74 -32.77
C TRP A 151 40.46 11.83 -31.90
N GLU A 152 39.34 12.35 -32.37
CA GLU A 152 38.51 13.32 -31.65
C GLU A 152 37.11 12.78 -31.54
N VAL A 153 36.42 13.12 -30.44
CA VAL A 153 34.99 12.76 -30.27
C VAL A 153 34.18 13.63 -31.21
N ASP A 154 33.54 13.02 -32.19
CA ASP A 154 32.66 13.68 -33.16
C ASP A 154 31.27 13.86 -32.57
N SER A 155 30.74 12.83 -31.92
CA SER A 155 29.44 12.88 -31.22
C SER A 155 29.45 11.99 -29.98
N ALA A 156 28.68 12.41 -29.00
CA ALA A 156 28.32 11.64 -27.80
C ALA A 156 26.80 11.57 -27.73
N GLU A 157 26.24 10.39 -27.89
CA GLU A 157 24.81 10.20 -27.92
C GLU A 157 24.36 9.27 -26.79
N PRO A 158 23.23 9.54 -26.11
CA PRO A 158 22.69 8.63 -25.15
C PRO A 158 22.37 7.29 -25.82
N TYR A 159 22.61 6.20 -25.10
CA TYR A 159 22.36 4.86 -25.63
C TYR A 159 22.04 3.89 -24.51
N ILE A 160 20.92 3.20 -24.65
CA ILE A 160 20.53 2.06 -23.83
C ILE A 160 20.43 0.85 -24.77
N SER A 161 20.94 -0.29 -24.34
CA SER A 161 20.76 -1.53 -25.08
C SER A 161 19.26 -1.85 -25.22
N PRO A 162 18.78 -2.26 -26.42
CA PRO A 162 17.39 -2.66 -26.61
C PRO A 162 16.90 -3.79 -25.68
N TYR A 163 17.84 -4.52 -25.07
CA TYR A 163 17.55 -5.61 -24.13
C TYR A 163 17.59 -5.18 -22.66
N ALA A 164 17.96 -3.94 -22.37
CA ALA A 164 18.15 -3.45 -21.01
C ALA A 164 16.84 -2.94 -20.37
N LEU A 165 15.89 -2.53 -21.19
CA LEU A 165 14.54 -2.14 -20.79
C LEU A 165 13.55 -2.99 -21.56
N THR A 166 12.74 -3.73 -20.85
CA THR A 166 11.66 -4.53 -21.43
C THR A 166 10.35 -3.79 -21.22
N SER A 167 9.65 -3.52 -22.30
CA SER A 167 8.32 -2.95 -22.21
C SER A 167 7.32 -4.01 -21.77
N ALA A 168 6.39 -3.61 -20.93
CA ALA A 168 5.24 -4.41 -20.53
C ALA A 168 3.98 -3.98 -21.28
N THR A 169 3.01 -4.86 -21.34
CA THR A 169 1.62 -4.55 -21.67
C THR A 169 0.81 -4.67 -20.38
N VAL A 170 -0.02 -3.72 -20.09
CA VAL A 170 -0.96 -3.81 -18.97
C VAL A 170 -2.38 -3.93 -19.49
N ALA A 171 -3.20 -4.67 -18.77
CA ALA A 171 -4.62 -4.76 -19.05
C ALA A 171 -5.43 -4.10 -17.91
N LEU A 172 -6.54 -3.49 -18.30
CA LEU A 172 -7.52 -2.93 -17.39
C LEU A 172 -8.86 -3.60 -17.69
N GLU A 173 -9.48 -4.16 -16.66
CA GLU A 173 -10.85 -4.64 -16.70
C GLU A 173 -11.68 -3.75 -15.79
N VAL A 174 -12.32 -2.75 -16.37
CA VAL A 174 -12.91 -1.63 -15.65
C VAL A 174 -14.36 -1.41 -16.08
N MET A 175 -15.12 -0.64 -15.31
CA MET A 175 -16.52 -0.37 -15.59
C MET A 175 -16.68 0.39 -16.90
N ASP A 176 -17.64 -0.02 -17.72
CA ASP A 176 -18.01 0.68 -18.94
C ASP A 176 -18.62 2.05 -18.61
N GLY A 177 -18.25 3.05 -19.40
CA GLY A 177 -18.75 4.42 -19.25
C GLY A 177 -18.08 5.24 -18.14
N GLU A 178 -17.13 4.66 -17.38
CA GLU A 178 -16.32 5.39 -16.41
C GLU A 178 -14.98 5.83 -17.01
N THR A 179 -14.42 6.92 -16.49
CA THR A 179 -13.14 7.48 -16.94
C THR A 179 -12.01 7.06 -16.00
N TYR A 180 -10.93 6.56 -16.59
CA TYR A 180 -9.74 6.12 -15.85
C TYR A 180 -8.50 6.84 -16.36
N TYR A 181 -7.53 7.02 -15.48
CA TYR A 181 -6.28 7.73 -15.74
C TYR A 181 -5.08 6.84 -15.42
N LEU A 182 -4.17 6.69 -16.38
CA LEU A 182 -2.89 6.02 -16.17
C LEU A 182 -1.80 7.10 -16.10
N ASN A 183 -1.09 7.15 -14.96
CA ASN A 183 -0.11 8.19 -14.65
C ASN A 183 -0.65 9.62 -14.86
N GLY A 184 -1.93 9.84 -14.54
CA GLY A 184 -2.60 11.13 -14.70
C GLY A 184 -3.06 11.49 -16.11
N THR A 185 -2.86 10.60 -17.09
CA THR A 185 -3.35 10.77 -18.48
C THR A 185 -4.57 9.89 -18.70
N GLU A 186 -5.65 10.45 -19.25
CA GLU A 186 -6.90 9.76 -19.54
C GLU A 186 -6.67 8.62 -20.54
N ILE A 187 -7.28 7.46 -20.26
CA ILE A 187 -7.22 6.28 -21.13
C ILE A 187 -8.32 6.39 -22.20
N GLY A 188 -7.90 6.59 -23.44
CA GLY A 188 -8.82 6.73 -24.56
C GLY A 188 -9.30 5.40 -25.15
N GLU A 189 -10.37 5.48 -25.95
CA GLU A 189 -10.98 4.32 -26.60
C GLU A 189 -10.06 3.56 -27.57
N GLN A 190 -8.94 4.18 -28.00
CA GLN A 190 -7.96 3.52 -28.88
C GLN A 190 -7.31 2.29 -28.26
N TYR A 191 -7.35 2.16 -26.93
CA TYR A 191 -6.82 1.01 -26.17
C TYR A 191 -7.88 -0.04 -25.84
N LEU A 192 -9.15 0.19 -26.20
CA LEU A 192 -10.24 -0.74 -25.97
C LEU A 192 -10.08 -1.97 -26.87
N VAL A 193 -9.93 -3.14 -26.26
CA VAL A 193 -9.75 -4.43 -26.96
C VAL A 193 -10.96 -5.36 -26.81
N GLY A 194 -11.81 -5.12 -25.81
CA GLY A 194 -13.02 -5.90 -25.59
C GLY A 194 -14.08 -5.10 -24.85
N SER A 195 -15.29 -5.12 -25.38
CA SER A 195 -16.50 -4.66 -24.72
C SER A 195 -17.29 -5.90 -24.27
N ASP A 196 -18.02 -5.75 -23.17
CA ASP A 196 -18.90 -6.81 -22.66
C ASP A 196 -18.16 -8.10 -22.27
N ILE A 197 -17.08 -7.92 -21.47
CA ILE A 197 -16.39 -9.07 -20.87
C ILE A 197 -17.41 -9.80 -20.01
N SER A 198 -17.71 -11.02 -20.42
CA SER A 198 -18.63 -11.91 -19.71
C SER A 198 -18.12 -12.12 -18.28
N LEU A 199 -18.75 -11.45 -17.33
CA LEU A 199 -18.49 -11.58 -15.91
C LEU A 199 -18.99 -12.94 -15.43
N SER A 200 -18.23 -13.98 -15.73
CA SER A 200 -18.45 -15.32 -15.15
C SER A 200 -18.29 -15.33 -13.63
N ALA A 201 -17.89 -14.21 -13.04
CA ALA A 201 -17.58 -14.04 -11.62
C ALA A 201 -18.36 -12.92 -10.94
N LEU A 202 -19.46 -12.42 -11.52
CA LEU A 202 -20.36 -11.52 -10.77
C LEU A 202 -20.76 -12.19 -9.46
N SER A 203 -20.67 -11.45 -8.36
CA SER A 203 -21.21 -11.89 -7.09
C SER A 203 -22.72 -12.18 -7.23
N ALA A 204 -23.26 -13.05 -6.38
CA ALA A 204 -24.68 -13.31 -6.36
C ALA A 204 -25.49 -12.02 -6.13
N LEU A 205 -24.96 -11.08 -5.36
CA LEU A 205 -25.56 -9.77 -5.12
C LEU A 205 -25.60 -8.92 -6.40
N GLU A 206 -24.45 -8.75 -7.09
CA GLU A 206 -24.38 -7.91 -8.30
C GLU A 206 -25.20 -8.46 -9.45
N SER A 207 -25.36 -9.79 -9.53
CA SER A 207 -26.24 -10.41 -10.52
C SER A 207 -27.71 -9.99 -10.37
N ARG A 208 -28.12 -9.46 -9.20
CA ARG A 208 -29.47 -8.97 -8.88
C ARG A 208 -29.60 -7.46 -9.05
N TYR A 209 -28.48 -6.72 -9.30
CA TYR A 209 -28.58 -5.27 -9.50
C TYR A 209 -29.48 -4.92 -10.67
N PRO A 210 -30.30 -3.84 -10.56
CA PRO A 210 -31.10 -3.34 -11.70
C PRO A 210 -30.22 -2.97 -12.89
N ASP A 211 -29.07 -2.36 -12.59
CA ASP A 211 -28.03 -2.01 -13.55
C ASP A 211 -26.79 -2.87 -13.23
N LYS A 212 -26.63 -3.95 -13.97
CA LYS A 212 -25.53 -4.88 -13.76
C LYS A 212 -24.21 -4.27 -14.17
N PRO A 213 -23.13 -4.54 -13.45
CA PRO A 213 -21.81 -4.12 -13.87
C PRO A 213 -21.48 -4.68 -15.27
N HIS A 214 -21.11 -3.79 -16.18
CA HIS A 214 -20.52 -4.14 -17.47
C HIS A 214 -19.05 -3.75 -17.43
N LEU A 215 -18.15 -4.70 -17.70
CA LEU A 215 -16.73 -4.42 -17.80
C LEU A 215 -16.28 -4.33 -19.24
N VAL A 216 -15.36 -3.43 -19.46
CA VAL A 216 -14.60 -3.30 -20.70
C VAL A 216 -13.13 -3.57 -20.41
N ARG A 217 -12.43 -4.04 -21.44
CA ARG A 217 -11.00 -4.33 -21.33
C ARG A 217 -10.21 -3.41 -22.24
N TYR A 218 -9.27 -2.70 -21.63
CA TYR A 218 -8.23 -1.96 -22.31
C TYR A 218 -6.92 -2.72 -22.23
N GLU A 219 -6.09 -2.63 -23.27
CA GLU A 219 -4.71 -3.12 -23.26
C GLU A 219 -3.77 -2.02 -23.73
N ILE A 220 -2.83 -1.65 -22.90
CA ILE A 220 -1.87 -0.58 -23.16
C ILE A 220 -0.49 -1.21 -23.28
N PRO A 221 0.09 -1.31 -24.48
CA PRO A 221 1.40 -1.88 -24.72
C PRO A 221 2.49 -0.82 -24.61
N GLY A 222 3.74 -1.28 -24.48
CA GLY A 222 4.92 -0.44 -24.62
C GLY A 222 5.25 0.42 -23.40
N LEU A 223 4.87 0.00 -22.21
CA LEU A 223 5.10 0.68 -20.95
C LEU A 223 6.39 0.19 -20.28
N TYR A 224 7.23 1.10 -19.80
CA TYR A 224 8.56 0.80 -19.25
C TYR A 224 8.71 1.12 -17.77
N GLY A 225 7.92 2.05 -17.23
CA GLY A 225 8.04 2.57 -15.86
C GLY A 225 7.05 2.00 -14.87
N ALA A 226 7.07 2.58 -13.68
CA ALA A 226 6.05 2.36 -12.68
C ALA A 226 4.73 2.98 -13.14
N LEU A 227 3.63 2.30 -12.85
CA LEU A 227 2.31 2.68 -13.33
C LEU A 227 1.40 2.91 -12.12
N THR A 228 0.67 4.02 -12.17
CA THR A 228 -0.40 4.33 -11.22
C THR A 228 -1.69 4.53 -12.01
N LEU A 229 -2.65 3.66 -11.75
CA LEU A 229 -4.00 3.77 -12.31
C LEU A 229 -4.92 4.40 -11.27
N THR A 230 -5.68 5.40 -11.67
CA THR A 230 -6.69 6.03 -10.82
C THR A 230 -8.03 6.12 -11.54
N ASP A 231 -9.11 6.13 -10.75
CA ASP A 231 -10.46 6.46 -11.23
C ASP A 231 -10.65 7.99 -11.35
N SER A 232 -11.87 8.40 -11.70
CA SER A 232 -12.25 9.81 -11.85
C SER A 232 -12.23 10.61 -10.54
N GLU A 233 -12.24 9.94 -9.37
CA GLU A 233 -12.16 10.55 -8.04
C GLU A 233 -10.71 10.63 -7.54
N GLY A 234 -9.76 10.06 -8.29
CA GLY A 234 -8.35 9.99 -7.93
C GLY A 234 -7.99 8.83 -7.02
N SER A 235 -8.90 7.88 -6.81
CA SER A 235 -8.64 6.68 -6.03
C SER A 235 -7.75 5.71 -6.82
N GLU A 236 -6.70 5.20 -6.20
CA GLU A 236 -5.76 4.30 -6.84
C GLU A 236 -6.33 2.88 -6.99
N ILE A 237 -6.21 2.31 -8.17
CA ILE A 237 -6.62 0.95 -8.49
C ILE A 237 -5.40 0.05 -8.52
N SER A 238 -5.43 -1.03 -7.74
CA SER A 238 -4.33 -1.99 -7.64
C SER A 238 -4.37 -3.03 -8.77
N ALA A 239 -3.17 -3.44 -9.22
CA ALA A 239 -3.04 -4.51 -10.20
C ALA A 239 -3.00 -5.89 -9.55
N VAL A 240 -3.51 -6.88 -10.27
CA VAL A 240 -3.32 -8.31 -10.00
C VAL A 240 -2.51 -8.92 -11.14
N GLU A 241 -1.52 -9.73 -10.82
CA GLU A 241 -0.73 -10.39 -11.88
C GLU A 241 -1.45 -11.63 -12.39
N GLU A 242 -1.82 -11.63 -13.67
CA GLU A 242 -2.46 -12.76 -14.36
C GLU A 242 -1.63 -13.17 -15.57
N ASN A 243 -1.16 -14.41 -15.59
CA ASN A 243 -0.34 -14.94 -16.68
C ASN A 243 0.88 -14.10 -17.04
N GLY A 244 1.51 -13.44 -16.06
CA GLY A 244 2.68 -12.57 -16.27
C GLY A 244 2.35 -11.19 -16.83
N MET A 245 1.08 -10.79 -16.77
CA MET A 245 0.61 -9.46 -17.16
C MET A 245 -0.14 -8.81 -15.97
N PRO A 246 0.17 -7.57 -15.59
CA PRO A 246 -0.61 -6.86 -14.60
C PRO A 246 -1.99 -6.50 -15.16
N VAL A 247 -3.03 -6.91 -14.43
CA VAL A 247 -4.43 -6.61 -14.73
C VAL A 247 -4.98 -5.74 -13.61
N TYR A 248 -5.43 -4.56 -13.96
CA TYR A 248 -6.06 -3.63 -13.02
C TYR A 248 -7.57 -3.87 -13.00
N ARG A 249 -8.14 -3.94 -11.78
CA ARG A 249 -9.58 -4.10 -11.58
C ARG A 249 -10.08 -3.13 -10.50
N PRO A 250 -11.31 -2.59 -10.61
CA PRO A 250 -11.93 -1.81 -9.55
C PRO A 250 -11.93 -2.58 -8.23
N GLY A 251 -11.64 -1.89 -7.12
CA GLY A 251 -11.52 -2.51 -5.80
C GLY A 251 -10.28 -3.38 -5.61
N GLY A 252 -9.33 -3.40 -6.53
CA GLY A 252 -8.08 -4.17 -6.44
C GLY A 252 -8.27 -5.68 -6.55
N SER A 253 -7.34 -6.46 -5.97
CA SER A 253 -7.39 -7.93 -6.00
C SER A 253 -8.58 -8.53 -5.24
N GLY A 254 -9.17 -7.80 -4.27
CA GLY A 254 -10.30 -8.22 -3.45
C GLY A 254 -11.65 -7.70 -3.92
N GLY A 255 -11.69 -6.78 -4.89
CA GLY A 255 -12.89 -6.04 -5.22
C GLY A 255 -13.32 -5.08 -4.10
N TYR A 256 -14.44 -4.39 -4.31
CA TYR A 256 -15.08 -3.62 -3.25
C TYR A 256 -15.80 -4.56 -2.26
N GLY A 257 -16.04 -4.07 -1.06
CA GLY A 257 -16.80 -4.81 -0.06
C GLY A 257 -17.48 -3.87 0.91
N PHE A 258 -18.43 -4.40 1.67
CA PHE A 258 -19.06 -3.67 2.75
C PHE A 258 -19.40 -4.60 3.91
N THR A 259 -19.52 -4.00 5.08
CA THR A 259 -20.15 -4.60 6.26
C THR A 259 -21.10 -3.54 6.83
N VAL A 260 -22.38 -3.91 6.97
CA VAL A 260 -23.40 -3.02 7.52
C VAL A 260 -24.20 -3.73 8.59
N THR A 261 -24.30 -3.10 9.77
CA THR A 261 -25.10 -3.61 10.89
C THR A 261 -26.30 -2.71 11.10
N VAL A 262 -27.47 -3.30 11.14
CA VAL A 262 -28.76 -2.60 11.27
C VAL A 262 -29.66 -3.30 12.26
N PRO A 263 -30.61 -2.60 12.93
CA PRO A 263 -31.66 -3.23 13.72
C PRO A 263 -32.54 -4.14 12.87
N ALA A 264 -32.96 -5.26 13.42
CA ALA A 264 -33.92 -6.15 12.78
C ALA A 264 -35.18 -5.38 12.36
N GLY A 265 -35.74 -5.73 11.21
CA GLY A 265 -36.85 -5.03 10.57
C GLY A 265 -36.45 -3.84 9.70
N SER A 266 -35.15 -3.45 9.68
CA SER A 266 -34.65 -2.51 8.70
C SER A 266 -34.55 -3.15 7.31
N THR A 267 -34.79 -2.35 6.28
CA THR A 267 -34.50 -2.75 4.90
C THR A 267 -33.17 -2.13 4.47
N VAL A 268 -32.24 -2.97 4.03
CA VAL A 268 -30.95 -2.53 3.49
C VAL A 268 -30.95 -2.76 1.98
N THR A 269 -30.62 -1.73 1.22
CA THR A 269 -30.41 -1.85 -0.23
C THR A 269 -28.98 -1.48 -0.57
N VAL A 270 -28.42 -2.17 -1.56
CA VAL A 270 -27.11 -1.88 -2.12
C VAL A 270 -27.27 -1.68 -3.62
N CYS A 271 -26.87 -0.53 -4.13
CA CYS A 271 -27.06 -0.14 -5.52
C CYS A 271 -28.51 -0.43 -6.00
N GLY A 272 -29.50 -0.06 -5.17
CA GLY A 272 -30.93 -0.27 -5.45
C GLY A 272 -31.44 -1.70 -5.28
N THR A 273 -30.60 -2.66 -4.87
CA THR A 273 -30.98 -4.06 -4.63
C THR A 273 -31.11 -4.37 -3.15
N ALA A 274 -32.28 -4.88 -2.74
CA ALA A 274 -32.46 -5.29 -1.35
C ALA A 274 -31.59 -6.51 -0.99
N LEU A 275 -30.94 -6.44 0.17
CA LEU A 275 -30.21 -7.55 0.75
C LEU A 275 -31.16 -8.64 1.23
N THR A 276 -30.69 -9.86 1.20
CA THR A 276 -31.42 -11.07 1.60
C THR A 276 -30.68 -11.82 2.69
N ALA A 277 -31.14 -13.02 3.02
CA ALA A 277 -30.44 -13.91 3.93
C ALA A 277 -29.08 -14.38 3.41
N ASP A 278 -28.82 -14.26 2.09
CA ASP A 278 -27.55 -14.70 1.48
C ASP A 278 -26.39 -13.79 1.89
N GLU A 279 -26.66 -12.50 2.15
CA GLU A 279 -25.65 -11.54 2.60
C GLU A 279 -25.62 -11.39 4.13
N LEU A 280 -26.55 -12.04 4.85
CA LEU A 280 -26.58 -12.00 6.31
C LEU A 280 -25.48 -12.88 6.91
N VAL A 281 -24.53 -12.26 7.59
CA VAL A 281 -23.36 -12.95 8.16
C VAL A 281 -23.47 -13.14 9.67
N ASP A 282 -24.24 -12.29 10.35
CA ASP A 282 -24.47 -12.41 11.78
C ASP A 282 -25.86 -11.94 12.18
N THR A 283 -26.44 -12.67 13.14
CA THR A 283 -27.68 -12.27 13.81
C THR A 283 -27.35 -12.15 15.29
N GLY A 284 -27.25 -10.91 15.75
CA GLY A 284 -26.95 -10.62 17.14
C GLY A 284 -28.04 -11.17 18.10
N MET A 285 -27.78 -11.05 19.38
CA MET A 285 -28.70 -11.46 20.41
C MET A 285 -30.05 -10.72 20.28
N ASN A 286 -31.14 -11.47 20.31
CA ASN A 286 -32.48 -10.87 20.31
C ASN A 286 -33.00 -10.72 21.76
N PRO A 287 -33.03 -9.50 22.31
CA PRO A 287 -33.53 -9.27 23.67
C PRO A 287 -35.04 -9.52 23.82
N LEU A 288 -35.78 -9.67 22.71
CA LEU A 288 -37.20 -10.01 22.71
C LEU A 288 -37.47 -11.51 22.64
N LYS A 289 -36.43 -12.34 22.66
CA LYS A 289 -36.58 -13.81 22.65
C LYS A 289 -37.39 -14.27 23.88
N GLY A 290 -38.37 -15.12 23.62
CA GLY A 290 -39.28 -15.61 24.67
C GLY A 290 -40.52 -14.75 24.86
N LEU A 291 -40.65 -13.62 24.16
CA LEU A 291 -41.83 -12.74 24.22
C LEU A 291 -42.76 -12.91 23.00
N GLU A 292 -42.48 -13.88 22.10
CA GLU A 292 -43.22 -14.09 20.84
C GLU A 292 -44.71 -14.26 21.05
N ARG A 293 -45.10 -14.94 22.14
CA ARG A 293 -46.52 -15.15 22.48
C ARG A 293 -47.30 -13.84 22.79
N PHE A 294 -46.61 -12.77 23.13
CA PHE A 294 -47.18 -11.47 23.42
C PHE A 294 -47.06 -10.51 22.25
N LEU A 295 -46.01 -10.63 21.47
CA LEU A 295 -45.64 -9.69 20.41
C LEU A 295 -45.88 -10.24 18.99
N GLY A 296 -46.14 -11.55 18.88
CA GLY A 296 -46.27 -12.26 17.60
C GLY A 296 -44.96 -12.76 17.04
N ASP A 297 -45.09 -13.65 16.07
CA ASP A 297 -43.94 -14.23 15.37
C ASP A 297 -43.18 -13.16 14.55
N GLY A 298 -41.87 -13.23 14.58
CA GLY A 298 -40.99 -12.34 13.79
C GLY A 298 -40.61 -11.03 14.47
N CYS A 299 -41.11 -10.76 15.70
CA CYS A 299 -40.65 -9.62 16.47
C CYS A 299 -39.21 -9.83 16.95
N SER A 300 -38.30 -8.96 16.55
CA SER A 300 -36.90 -9.04 16.91
C SER A 300 -36.33 -7.65 17.17
N ALA A 301 -35.50 -7.53 18.18
CA ALA A 301 -34.65 -6.36 18.45
C ALA A 301 -33.15 -6.67 18.25
N ALA A 302 -32.85 -7.77 17.60
CA ALA A 302 -31.46 -8.13 17.25
C ALA A 302 -30.84 -7.10 16.32
N GLN A 303 -29.53 -7.04 16.35
CA GLN A 303 -28.74 -6.35 15.32
C GLN A 303 -28.40 -7.37 14.24
N LEU A 304 -28.66 -7.04 12.98
CA LEU A 304 -28.37 -7.88 11.84
C LEU A 304 -27.17 -7.32 11.10
N THR A 305 -26.16 -8.15 10.88
CA THR A 305 -24.97 -7.74 10.13
C THR A 305 -24.97 -8.39 8.77
N TYR A 306 -24.93 -7.57 7.73
CA TYR A 306 -24.81 -7.96 6.35
C TYR A 306 -23.41 -7.64 5.84
N SER A 307 -22.87 -8.51 4.99
CA SER A 307 -21.56 -8.30 4.37
C SER A 307 -21.51 -8.89 2.99
N ALA A 308 -20.78 -8.23 2.09
CA ALA A 308 -20.37 -8.78 0.82
C ALA A 308 -18.98 -8.26 0.46
N SER A 309 -18.26 -9.02 -0.34
CA SER A 309 -16.90 -8.69 -0.83
C SER A 309 -16.74 -9.14 -2.29
N GLY A 310 -15.67 -8.67 -2.94
CA GLY A 310 -15.40 -9.02 -4.33
C GLY A 310 -16.35 -8.35 -5.31
N LEU A 311 -16.89 -7.19 -4.97
CA LEU A 311 -17.77 -6.41 -5.82
C LEU A 311 -16.95 -5.62 -6.84
N TYR A 312 -17.44 -5.53 -8.06
CA TYR A 312 -16.82 -4.71 -9.11
C TYR A 312 -17.21 -3.24 -9.00
N ARG A 313 -18.40 -2.96 -8.44
CA ARG A 313 -18.91 -1.61 -8.23
C ARG A 313 -18.82 -1.20 -6.76
N GLN A 314 -18.44 0.04 -6.52
CA GLN A 314 -18.48 0.59 -5.16
C GLN A 314 -19.90 0.54 -4.61
N PRO A 315 -20.14 -0.05 -3.42
CA PRO A 315 -21.48 -0.25 -2.91
C PRO A 315 -22.10 1.06 -2.42
N GLU A 316 -23.20 1.48 -3.02
CA GLU A 316 -24.08 2.54 -2.50
C GLU A 316 -25.09 1.91 -1.55
N ILE A 317 -24.94 2.17 -0.24
CA ILE A 317 -25.76 1.54 0.80
C ILE A 317 -26.82 2.52 1.29
N GLU A 318 -28.09 2.10 1.17
CA GLU A 318 -29.23 2.82 1.74
C GLU A 318 -29.93 1.94 2.79
N VAL A 319 -30.30 2.54 3.89
CA VAL A 319 -31.00 1.86 4.99
C VAL A 319 -32.31 2.56 5.29
N THR A 320 -33.39 1.79 5.24
CA THR A 320 -34.71 2.24 5.69
C THR A 320 -34.99 1.65 7.07
N ALA A 321 -35.21 2.53 8.04
CA ALA A 321 -35.52 2.14 9.40
C ALA A 321 -36.89 1.43 9.52
N PRO A 322 -37.08 0.58 10.51
CA PRO A 322 -38.40 0.09 10.88
C PRO A 322 -39.35 1.24 11.21
N ALA A 323 -40.65 1.00 11.05
CA ALA A 323 -41.67 2.02 11.34
C ALA A 323 -41.57 2.52 12.81
N GLY A 324 -41.58 3.84 12.99
CA GLY A 324 -41.45 4.49 14.29
C GLY A 324 -40.03 4.49 14.90
N MET A 325 -38.99 4.12 14.12
CA MET A 325 -37.63 4.12 14.59
C MET A 325 -36.79 5.12 13.78
N THR A 326 -35.99 5.89 14.46
CA THR A 326 -34.96 6.75 13.86
C THR A 326 -33.59 6.09 14.08
N LEU A 327 -32.72 6.11 13.05
CA LEU A 327 -31.42 5.51 13.12
C LEU A 327 -30.32 6.57 13.01
N ASP A 328 -29.26 6.41 13.77
CA ASP A 328 -28.02 7.12 13.64
C ASP A 328 -26.98 6.24 12.94
N LYS A 329 -26.17 6.84 12.08
CA LYS A 329 -25.15 6.15 11.28
C LYS A 329 -23.75 6.43 11.82
N THR A 330 -23.03 5.39 12.16
CA THR A 330 -21.62 5.45 12.56
C THR A 330 -20.79 4.66 11.56
N VAL A 331 -19.63 5.18 11.20
CA VAL A 331 -18.64 4.48 10.35
C VAL A 331 -17.42 4.15 11.19
N GLY A 332 -17.08 2.87 11.26
CA GLY A 332 -15.88 2.37 11.96
C GLY A 332 -14.60 2.71 11.22
N GLU A 333 -13.47 2.58 11.90
CA GLU A 333 -12.13 2.78 11.31
C GLU A 333 -11.81 1.75 10.21
N ASP A 334 -12.46 0.60 10.27
CA ASP A 334 -12.37 -0.49 9.26
C ASP A 334 -13.33 -0.30 8.08
N GLY A 335 -14.07 0.82 8.05
CA GLY A 335 -15.07 1.10 7.02
C GLY A 335 -16.42 0.39 7.26
N SER A 336 -16.60 -0.37 8.35
CA SER A 336 -17.89 -0.94 8.71
C SER A 336 -18.90 0.16 9.07
N ILE A 337 -20.15 -0.06 8.68
CA ILE A 337 -21.23 0.90 8.91
C ILE A 337 -22.20 0.30 9.94
N VAL A 338 -22.46 1.03 11.01
CA VAL A 338 -23.39 0.61 12.06
C VAL A 338 -24.51 1.63 12.18
N TYR A 339 -25.74 1.15 12.10
CA TYR A 339 -26.93 1.94 12.34
C TYR A 339 -27.51 1.56 13.71
N THR A 340 -27.56 2.52 14.59
CA THR A 340 -28.13 2.35 15.94
C THR A 340 -29.43 3.14 16.10
N PRO A 341 -30.42 2.59 16.81
CA PRO A 341 -31.63 3.36 17.13
C PRO A 341 -31.30 4.59 17.97
N VAL A 342 -31.88 5.71 17.59
CA VAL A 342 -31.80 6.96 18.37
C VAL A 342 -32.85 6.96 19.45
N ASN A 343 -32.55 7.58 20.60
CA ASN A 343 -33.49 7.79 21.66
C ASN A 343 -34.72 8.59 21.18
N ASP A 344 -35.90 8.05 21.40
CA ASP A 344 -37.15 8.72 21.08
C ASP A 344 -37.62 9.52 22.31
N GLU A 345 -37.43 10.84 22.26
CA GLU A 345 -37.78 11.75 23.35
C GLU A 345 -39.30 11.82 23.63
N ALA A 346 -40.13 11.58 22.61
CA ALA A 346 -41.60 11.52 22.82
C ALA A 346 -41.97 10.25 23.56
N LEU A 347 -41.44 9.10 23.15
CA LEU A 347 -41.63 7.82 23.84
C LEU A 347 -41.09 7.86 25.27
N LYS A 348 -39.90 8.48 25.45
CA LYS A 348 -39.32 8.71 26.77
C LYS A 348 -40.26 9.54 27.67
N SER A 349 -40.73 10.66 27.14
CA SER A 349 -41.65 11.54 27.89
C SER A 349 -42.95 10.83 28.29
N GLU A 350 -43.50 9.95 27.45
CA GLU A 350 -44.73 9.20 27.71
C GLU A 350 -44.50 8.10 28.75
N HIS A 351 -43.37 7.40 28.74
CA HIS A 351 -43.19 6.18 29.53
C HIS A 351 -42.17 6.28 30.67
N LEU A 352 -41.46 7.39 30.82
CA LEU A 352 -40.40 7.55 31.83
C LEU A 352 -40.89 7.23 33.26
N GLU A 353 -42.06 7.72 33.65
CA GLU A 353 -42.59 7.50 34.99
C GLU A 353 -42.97 6.03 35.21
N LEU A 354 -43.41 5.32 34.16
CA LEU A 354 -43.66 3.88 34.24
C LEU A 354 -42.36 3.11 34.48
N VAL A 355 -41.31 3.45 33.72
CA VAL A 355 -39.97 2.82 33.83
C VAL A 355 -39.38 3.08 35.21
N LYS A 356 -39.42 4.32 35.70
CA LYS A 356 -38.99 4.68 37.05
C LYS A 356 -39.69 3.88 38.12
N ALA A 357 -41.05 3.88 38.08
CA ALA A 357 -41.86 3.17 39.07
C ALA A 357 -41.61 1.66 39.12
N PHE A 358 -41.29 1.03 37.98
CA PHE A 358 -40.86 -0.37 37.95
C PHE A 358 -39.46 -0.53 38.54
N PHE A 359 -38.51 0.31 38.10
CA PHE A 359 -37.12 0.18 38.50
C PHE A 359 -36.91 0.48 39.99
N ASP A 360 -37.58 1.48 40.53
CA ASP A 360 -37.55 1.81 41.96
C ASP A 360 -38.06 0.66 42.83
N ASP A 361 -39.22 0.05 42.46
CA ASP A 361 -39.72 -1.12 43.17
C ASP A 361 -38.77 -2.32 43.06
N ASN A 362 -38.16 -2.54 41.87
CA ASN A 362 -37.20 -3.59 41.67
C ASN A 362 -35.93 -3.40 42.55
N MET A 363 -35.40 -2.20 42.59
CA MET A 363 -34.24 -1.88 43.41
C MET A 363 -34.53 -1.97 44.89
N ALA A 364 -35.70 -1.48 45.35
CA ALA A 364 -36.11 -1.60 46.74
C ALA A 364 -36.24 -3.08 47.13
N TYR A 365 -36.86 -3.90 46.26
CA TYR A 365 -36.95 -5.34 46.49
C TYR A 365 -35.56 -6.01 46.50
N ALA A 366 -34.67 -5.70 45.54
CA ALA A 366 -33.31 -6.22 45.51
C ALA A 366 -32.49 -5.80 46.72
N ALA A 367 -32.75 -4.64 47.28
CA ALA A 367 -32.16 -4.15 48.52
C ALA A 367 -32.69 -4.84 49.78
N GLY A 368 -33.72 -5.69 49.69
CA GLY A 368 -34.23 -6.49 50.77
C GLY A 368 -35.59 -6.02 51.32
N ASP A 369 -36.22 -4.96 50.76
CA ASP A 369 -37.55 -4.55 51.15
C ASP A 369 -38.65 -5.41 50.48
N ASN A 370 -39.04 -6.47 51.18
CA ASN A 370 -40.03 -7.42 50.68
C ASN A 370 -41.43 -6.82 50.45
N SER A 371 -41.71 -5.61 50.97
CA SER A 371 -42.99 -4.93 50.71
C SER A 371 -43.13 -4.53 49.23
N HIS A 372 -42.02 -4.39 48.51
CA HIS A 372 -41.97 -4.08 47.10
C HIS A 372 -42.14 -5.28 46.17
N LEU A 373 -42.11 -6.53 46.65
CA LEU A 373 -42.33 -7.71 45.83
C LEU A 373 -43.67 -7.69 45.10
N GLN A 374 -44.77 -7.38 45.79
CA GLN A 374 -46.11 -7.31 45.15
C GLN A 374 -46.20 -6.16 44.13
N PRO A 375 -45.73 -4.95 44.42
CA PRO A 375 -45.64 -3.88 43.44
C PRO A 375 -44.83 -4.25 42.17
N VAL A 376 -43.67 -4.91 42.30
CA VAL A 376 -42.86 -5.40 41.15
C VAL A 376 -43.64 -6.43 40.35
N LEU A 377 -44.21 -7.44 40.99
CA LEU A 377 -45.02 -8.48 40.32
C LEU A 377 -46.22 -7.91 39.56
N GLN A 378 -46.89 -6.90 40.11
CA GLN A 378 -47.99 -6.24 39.43
C GLN A 378 -47.59 -5.45 38.19
N LYS A 379 -46.34 -4.95 38.14
CA LYS A 379 -45.76 -4.24 37.01
C LYS A 379 -45.05 -5.15 36.04
N THR A 380 -44.91 -6.45 36.36
CA THR A 380 -44.20 -7.43 35.50
C THR A 380 -45.21 -8.28 34.74
N LEU A 381 -44.91 -8.54 33.46
CA LEU A 381 -45.80 -9.33 32.59
C LEU A 381 -45.85 -10.79 33.04
N TYR A 382 -47.04 -11.24 33.42
CA TYR A 382 -47.26 -12.62 33.88
C TYR A 382 -46.79 -13.66 32.83
N GLY A 383 -46.02 -14.62 33.32
CA GLY A 383 -45.53 -15.72 32.53
C GLY A 383 -44.26 -15.45 31.71
N THR A 384 -43.63 -14.30 31.87
CA THR A 384 -42.25 -14.05 31.40
C THR A 384 -41.22 -14.65 32.35
N GLU A 385 -39.97 -14.78 31.89
CA GLU A 385 -38.86 -15.19 32.75
C GLU A 385 -38.65 -14.20 33.89
N LEU A 386 -38.81 -12.89 33.64
CA LEU A 386 -38.71 -11.85 34.65
C LEU A 386 -39.77 -12.03 35.74
N TYR A 387 -41.03 -12.33 35.37
CA TYR A 387 -42.09 -12.62 36.34
C TYR A 387 -41.77 -13.87 37.18
N ASN A 388 -41.28 -14.94 36.52
CA ASN A 388 -40.90 -16.16 37.22
C ASN A 388 -39.71 -15.95 38.16
N TYR A 389 -38.76 -15.10 37.78
CA TYR A 389 -37.66 -14.70 38.66
C TYR A 389 -38.17 -14.10 39.95
N PHE A 390 -39.01 -13.07 39.89
CA PHE A 390 -39.59 -12.47 41.10
C PHE A 390 -40.51 -13.41 41.90
N SER A 391 -41.37 -14.17 41.24
CA SER A 391 -42.28 -15.08 41.91
C SER A 391 -41.62 -16.23 42.66
N ASN A 392 -40.43 -16.67 42.15
CA ASN A 392 -39.67 -17.75 42.75
C ASN A 392 -38.60 -17.28 43.76
N SER A 393 -38.28 -15.97 43.76
CA SER A 393 -37.23 -15.40 44.62
C SER A 393 -37.67 -15.20 46.08
N THR A 394 -38.87 -15.52 46.46
CA THR A 394 -39.46 -15.27 47.80
C THR A 394 -38.76 -15.95 48.97
N ALA A 395 -37.83 -16.87 48.71
CA ALA A 395 -37.19 -17.66 49.78
C ALA A 395 -35.83 -17.12 50.25
N ALA A 396 -35.20 -16.17 49.52
CA ALA A 396 -33.78 -15.86 49.76
C ALA A 396 -33.50 -14.61 50.63
N MET A 397 -34.49 -13.73 50.86
CA MET A 397 -34.23 -12.40 51.47
C MET A 397 -34.92 -12.17 52.82
N ILE A 398 -35.11 -13.17 53.66
CA ILE A 398 -35.83 -13.08 54.92
C ILE A 398 -35.13 -12.23 56.01
N TRP A 399 -33.91 -11.76 55.79
CA TRP A 399 -33.06 -11.28 56.87
C TRP A 399 -32.47 -9.87 56.76
N ALA A 400 -32.77 -9.12 55.71
CA ALA A 400 -32.35 -7.73 55.60
C ALA A 400 -33.52 -6.78 56.02
N SER A 401 -33.30 -5.95 57.01
CA SER A 401 -34.22 -4.87 57.40
C SER A 401 -33.50 -3.52 57.24
N ASP A 402 -34.25 -2.49 56.98
CA ASP A 402 -33.79 -1.10 56.89
C ASP A 402 -32.70 -0.86 55.85
N THR A 403 -32.85 -1.43 54.65
CA THR A 403 -31.94 -1.16 53.56
C THR A 403 -32.20 0.22 52.96
N LYS A 404 -31.15 1.01 52.77
CA LYS A 404 -31.17 2.32 52.10
C LYS A 404 -30.40 2.24 50.80
N ILE A 405 -30.97 2.82 49.74
CA ILE A 405 -30.36 2.98 48.46
C ILE A 405 -30.00 4.45 48.28
N ASN A 406 -28.70 4.73 48.08
CA ASN A 406 -28.24 6.07 47.76
C ASN A 406 -27.66 6.01 46.34
N TYR A 407 -28.33 6.67 45.40
CA TYR A 407 -27.89 6.79 44.04
C TYR A 407 -26.83 7.89 43.92
N ASP A 408 -25.65 7.58 43.36
CA ASP A 408 -24.74 8.59 42.86
C ASP A 408 -25.31 9.22 41.59
N TYR A 409 -25.81 8.35 40.71
CA TYR A 409 -26.60 8.75 39.54
C TYR A 409 -27.54 7.61 39.12
N ILE A 410 -28.59 7.97 38.38
CA ILE A 410 -29.48 7.09 37.64
C ILE A 410 -29.94 7.79 36.38
N ASN A 411 -29.68 7.17 35.25
CA ASN A 411 -30.05 7.68 33.94
C ASN A 411 -31.01 6.72 33.26
N TYR A 412 -32.05 7.26 32.67
CA TYR A 412 -33.01 6.53 31.85
C TYR A 412 -32.91 7.07 30.44
N ASP A 413 -32.47 6.22 29.50
CA ASP A 413 -32.17 6.66 28.12
C ASP A 413 -32.47 5.58 27.09
N ASN A 414 -32.13 5.84 25.79
CA ASN A 414 -32.31 4.90 24.70
C ASN A 414 -33.72 4.30 24.63
N PHE A 415 -34.74 5.14 24.76
CA PHE A 415 -36.13 4.72 24.53
C PHE A 415 -36.33 4.47 23.05
N VAL A 416 -36.56 3.21 22.68
CA VAL A 416 -36.71 2.77 21.31
C VAL A 416 -37.97 1.99 21.12
N SER A 417 -38.86 2.42 20.22
CA SER A 417 -40.00 1.66 19.80
C SER A 417 -39.58 0.36 19.12
N ARG A 418 -40.19 -0.75 19.53
CA ARG A 418 -40.02 -2.06 18.91
C ARG A 418 -41.31 -2.55 18.25
N GLY A 419 -42.15 -1.62 17.90
CA GLY A 419 -43.49 -1.84 17.37
C GLY A 419 -44.57 -1.20 18.24
N GLU A 420 -45.82 -1.33 17.85
CA GLU A 420 -46.97 -0.67 18.52
C GLU A 420 -47.11 -1.03 20.00
N ASN A 421 -46.76 -2.26 20.37
CA ASN A 421 -46.95 -2.83 21.69
C ASN A 421 -45.68 -3.17 22.44
N CYS A 422 -44.55 -2.61 22.03
CA CYS A 422 -43.28 -2.92 22.67
C CYS A 422 -42.29 -1.74 22.54
N PHE A 423 -41.63 -1.44 23.65
CA PHE A 423 -40.45 -0.58 23.62
C PHE A 423 -39.35 -1.11 24.53
N THR A 424 -38.13 -0.70 24.25
CA THR A 424 -36.97 -0.94 25.12
C THR A 424 -36.39 0.38 25.58
N CYS A 425 -35.76 0.39 26.76
CA CYS A 425 -34.98 1.51 27.25
C CYS A 425 -33.77 0.99 28.04
N THR A 426 -32.76 1.85 28.23
CA THR A 426 -31.63 1.55 29.11
C THR A 426 -31.76 2.27 30.42
N VAL A 427 -31.30 1.64 31.50
CA VAL A 427 -31.14 2.23 32.80
C VAL A 427 -29.71 2.03 33.26
N ASP A 428 -28.97 3.12 33.36
CA ASP A 428 -27.61 3.15 33.87
C ASP A 428 -27.63 3.74 35.26
N TYR A 429 -27.09 3.06 36.24
CA TYR A 429 -27.06 3.58 37.58
C TYR A 429 -25.79 3.20 38.34
N LYS A 430 -25.46 4.04 39.31
CA LYS A 430 -24.52 3.78 40.36
C LYS A 430 -25.14 4.07 41.70
N ALA A 431 -25.11 3.11 42.60
CA ALA A 431 -25.76 3.21 43.89
C ALA A 431 -24.95 2.51 44.99
N ASP A 432 -25.06 3.07 46.19
CA ASP A 432 -24.58 2.45 47.41
C ASP A 432 -25.80 1.88 48.16
N LEU A 433 -25.79 0.57 48.39
CA LEU A 433 -26.74 -0.13 49.23
C LEU A 433 -26.16 -0.27 50.64
N SER A 434 -26.85 0.27 51.62
CA SER A 434 -26.50 -0.03 53.00
C SER A 434 -27.63 -0.86 53.63
N SER A 435 -27.30 -2.05 54.07
CA SER A 435 -28.27 -2.94 54.76
C SER A 435 -27.80 -3.19 56.18
N GLN A 436 -28.73 -3.14 57.10
CA GLN A 436 -28.48 -3.46 58.51
C GLN A 436 -28.91 -4.90 58.77
N GLN A 437 -27.95 -5.76 59.08
CA GLN A 437 -28.20 -7.12 59.51
C GLN A 437 -27.75 -7.26 60.98
N TRP A 438 -28.70 -7.43 61.88
CA TRP A 438 -28.49 -7.59 63.35
C TRP A 438 -27.76 -6.38 63.94
N TYR A 439 -26.42 -6.46 64.01
CA TYR A 439 -25.55 -5.42 64.56
C TYR A 439 -24.48 -4.95 63.57
N THR A 440 -24.56 -5.42 62.32
CA THR A 440 -23.55 -5.09 61.31
C THR A 440 -24.24 -4.36 60.15
N THR A 441 -23.69 -3.20 59.77
CA THR A 441 -24.05 -2.51 58.54
C THR A 441 -23.15 -3.02 57.44
N THR A 442 -23.73 -3.51 56.38
CA THR A 442 -23.01 -3.94 55.15
C THR A 442 -23.28 -2.89 54.05
N GLU A 443 -22.22 -2.39 53.46
CA GLU A 443 -22.29 -1.50 52.29
C GLU A 443 -21.93 -2.29 51.04
N THR A 444 -22.74 -2.15 49.99
CA THR A 444 -22.51 -2.79 48.70
C THR A 444 -22.58 -1.70 47.63
N HIS A 445 -21.53 -1.62 46.82
CA HIS A 445 -21.47 -0.69 45.66
C HIS A 445 -21.99 -1.41 44.44
N LEU A 446 -22.92 -0.82 43.73
CA LEU A 446 -23.48 -1.31 42.47
C LEU A 446 -23.28 -0.28 41.38
N GLU A 447 -22.79 -0.71 40.23
CA GLU A 447 -22.63 0.10 39.01
C GLU A 447 -22.97 -0.83 37.85
N ASP A 448 -24.19 -0.70 37.32
CA ASP A 448 -24.70 -1.59 36.28
C ASP A 448 -25.53 -0.82 35.26
N SER A 449 -25.62 -1.40 34.06
CA SER A 449 -26.46 -0.94 32.97
C SER A 449 -27.39 -2.05 32.53
N TYR A 450 -28.69 -1.75 32.43
CA TYR A 450 -29.70 -2.71 32.03
C TYR A 450 -30.48 -2.24 30.81
N VAL A 451 -30.80 -3.19 29.91
CA VAL A 451 -31.87 -3.03 28.92
C VAL A 451 -33.17 -3.54 29.53
N LEU A 452 -34.16 -2.68 29.65
CA LEU A 452 -35.52 -3.03 30.04
C LEU A 452 -36.42 -3.14 28.81
N THR A 453 -37.24 -4.17 28.76
CA THR A 453 -38.27 -4.33 27.72
C THR A 453 -39.65 -4.21 28.34
N PHE A 454 -40.44 -3.34 27.77
CA PHE A 454 -41.86 -3.16 28.16
C PHE A 454 -42.74 -3.64 27.03
N VAL A 455 -43.82 -4.34 27.42
CA VAL A 455 -44.81 -4.89 26.49
C VAL A 455 -46.20 -4.40 26.94
N ARG A 456 -46.99 -3.92 25.99
CA ARG A 456 -48.37 -3.57 26.18
C ARG A 456 -49.27 -4.82 25.99
N TRP A 457 -49.90 -5.27 27.07
CA TRP A 457 -50.78 -6.43 27.05
C TRP A 457 -52.12 -6.06 27.65
N GLN A 458 -53.20 -6.27 26.90
CA GLN A 458 -54.54 -5.87 27.32
C GLN A 458 -54.65 -4.40 27.74
N ASP A 459 -54.08 -3.53 26.92
CA ASP A 459 -54.01 -2.06 27.11
C ASP A 459 -53.21 -1.57 28.33
N VAL A 460 -52.44 -2.43 28.97
CA VAL A 460 -51.59 -2.09 30.12
C VAL A 460 -50.12 -2.41 29.77
N TRP A 461 -49.23 -1.51 30.11
CA TRP A 461 -47.79 -1.71 29.95
C TRP A 461 -47.19 -2.46 31.13
N TYR A 462 -46.35 -3.47 30.84
CA TYR A 462 -45.64 -4.30 31.81
C TYR A 462 -44.17 -4.42 31.45
N ALA A 463 -43.32 -4.48 32.46
CA ALA A 463 -41.94 -4.92 32.27
C ALA A 463 -41.93 -6.42 31.92
N ALA A 464 -41.33 -6.78 30.80
CA ALA A 464 -41.33 -8.14 30.27
C ALA A 464 -39.95 -8.82 30.34
N SER A 465 -38.85 -8.05 30.21
CA SER A 465 -37.51 -8.52 30.44
C SER A 465 -36.58 -7.44 30.99
N MET A 466 -35.50 -7.87 31.63
CA MET A 466 -34.43 -7.03 32.13
C MET A 466 -33.12 -7.79 31.88
N SER A 467 -32.24 -7.21 31.12
CA SER A 467 -30.97 -7.83 30.72
C SER A 467 -29.81 -6.90 31.01
N LEU A 468 -28.75 -7.43 31.63
CA LEU A 468 -27.51 -6.69 31.88
C LEU A 468 -26.82 -6.39 30.55
N ILE A 469 -26.26 -5.19 30.40
CA ILE A 469 -25.39 -4.80 29.30
C ILE A 469 -23.95 -5.15 29.73
N GLU A 470 -23.33 -6.08 29.02
CA GLU A 470 -21.94 -6.48 29.27
C GLU A 470 -20.93 -5.46 28.69
#